data_fa987a89021505490dfb57d54909c8f7
#
_entry.id   fa987a89021505490dfb57d54909c8f7
#
_cell.length_a   1.000
_cell.length_b   1.000
_cell.length_c   1.000
_cell.angle_alpha   90.00
_cell.angle_beta   90.00
_cell.angle_gamma   90.00
#
_symmetry.space_group_name_H-M   'P 1'
#
loop_
_entity.id
_entity.type
_entity.pdbx_description
1 polymer ?
#
loop_
_entity_poly.entity_id
_entity_poly.type
_entity_poly.pdbx_seq_one_letter_code
_entity_poly.pdbx_strand_id
1 'polypeptide(L)'
;MKNYSLVALMFSLLFLFGSCSADLNTDDDSNTGDCIITAVKLGDLKRPYHTLTASGKDTVIVAMLAGAKYPFSIDHAKAQIFNVDSLPMGVDVSRTRFAKITATGSLSIQSLISGKDTAFVETDSLDFRQPRVVTVYGRDGVSRRKYTLKINVHKEAGDSSTWKQLVSGNSLLASAEVIRAFLVNGEVYLYALVGWQNFLLKSPLTDLSNWTQTAISDGSVSPASIHYYNGTFYATRGTYVVSSTDGLTWSPMGNVQPIAQILVVGSPGFVGLTSGQLYSSTDGINWTTDNMDTPSELPDAELDGLALQPQEGSNFDRFLLVGQRGGAARVWTRYIDKTNAEVFPWLYLITDAGNKQPCP
;
A
#
# COMPACT_ATOMS: atom_id res chain seq x y z
N MET A 1 44.67 34.01 -29.99
CA MET A 1 44.73 33.83 -28.53
C MET A 1 43.40 33.30 -27.98
N LYS A 2 42.96 32.12 -28.39
CA LYS A 2 41.65 31.58 -27.94
C LYS A 2 41.67 30.10 -27.50
N ASN A 3 42.82 29.41 -27.55
CA ASN A 3 42.89 27.98 -27.28
C ASN A 3 43.60 27.58 -25.98
N TYR A 4 44.15 28.53 -25.23
CA TYR A 4 44.84 28.20 -23.97
C TYR A 4 43.92 28.14 -22.75
N SER A 5 42.75 28.78 -22.83
CA SER A 5 41.79 28.79 -21.72
C SER A 5 41.08 27.44 -21.56
N LEU A 6 40.85 26.70 -22.66
CA LEU A 6 40.15 25.39 -22.63
C LEU A 6 41.08 24.27 -22.10
N VAL A 7 42.37 24.34 -22.43
CA VAL A 7 43.40 23.40 -21.98
C VAL A 7 43.70 23.58 -20.50
N ALA A 8 43.70 24.83 -20.00
CA ALA A 8 43.84 25.10 -18.56
C ALA A 8 42.63 24.60 -17.74
N LEU A 9 41.40 24.70 -18.31
CA LEU A 9 40.20 24.17 -17.67
C LEU A 9 40.17 22.62 -17.65
N MET A 10 40.64 21.97 -18.72
CA MET A 10 40.77 20.51 -18.75
C MET A 10 41.84 19.98 -17.78
N PHE A 11 42.94 20.70 -17.60
CA PHE A 11 43.98 20.34 -16.64
C PHE A 11 43.54 20.56 -15.19
N SER A 12 42.70 21.55 -14.89
CA SER A 12 42.15 21.76 -13.55
C SER A 12 41.09 20.72 -13.16
N LEU A 13 40.37 20.17 -14.15
CA LEU A 13 39.39 19.10 -13.90
C LEU A 13 40.04 17.72 -13.66
N LEU A 14 41.26 17.51 -14.23
CA LEU A 14 42.03 16.27 -14.03
C LEU A 14 42.67 16.16 -12.63
N PHE A 15 42.86 17.30 -11.93
CA PHE A 15 43.38 17.30 -10.55
C PHE A 15 42.29 17.04 -9.48
N LEU A 16 41.01 17.05 -9.84
CA LEU A 16 39.91 16.76 -8.89
C LEU A 16 39.60 15.26 -8.71
N PHE A 17 40.17 14.38 -9.54
CA PHE A 17 40.02 12.93 -9.43
C PHE A 17 41.29 12.21 -8.96
N GLY A 18 42.29 12.92 -8.57
CA GLY A 18 43.59 12.38 -8.16
C GLY A 18 43.85 12.43 -6.67
N SER A 19 42.84 12.11 -5.82
CA SER A 19 43.09 11.96 -4.39
C SER A 19 42.13 10.95 -3.80
N CYS A 20 42.55 9.71 -3.84
CA CYS A 20 42.36 8.69 -2.81
C CYS A 20 42.96 7.36 -3.28
N SER A 21 44.28 7.32 -3.44
CA SER A 21 45.04 6.13 -3.10
C SER A 21 45.71 6.40 -1.78
N ALA A 22 44.93 6.47 -0.71
CA ALA A 22 45.45 6.18 0.60
C ALA A 22 45.80 4.70 0.58
N ASP A 23 47.06 4.37 0.71
CA ASP A 23 47.52 3.05 1.07
C ASP A 23 46.65 2.60 2.26
N LEU A 24 45.79 1.63 2.03
CA LEU A 24 45.18 0.85 3.08
C LEU A 24 46.32 0.01 3.69
N ASN A 25 47.15 0.66 4.49
CA ASN A 25 47.95 -0.06 5.46
C ASN A 25 46.95 -0.78 6.36
N THR A 26 46.90 -2.08 6.21
CA THR A 26 46.12 -3.02 7.01
C THR A 26 46.68 -3.17 8.43
N ASP A 27 47.14 -2.10 9.05
CA ASP A 27 47.68 -2.14 10.40
C ASP A 27 46.94 -1.10 11.25
N ASP A 28 46.18 -1.70 12.20
CA ASP A 28 45.56 -1.10 13.37
C ASP A 28 44.07 -0.71 13.31
N ASP A 29 43.24 -1.65 12.88
CA ASP A 29 41.78 -1.66 13.10
C ASP A 29 41.40 -1.88 14.57
N SER A 30 42.39 -1.87 15.48
CA SER A 30 42.20 -2.30 16.86
C SER A 30 41.58 -1.24 17.78
N ASN A 31 41.50 0.03 17.37
CA ASN A 31 41.09 1.10 18.28
C ASN A 31 40.14 2.15 17.65
N THR A 32 39.20 1.71 16.83
CA THR A 32 38.21 2.61 16.22
C THR A 32 37.05 2.90 17.15
N GLY A 33 36.62 4.16 17.19
CA GLY A 33 35.41 4.61 17.89
C GLY A 33 34.13 4.31 17.13
N ASP A 34 34.19 3.51 16.06
CA ASP A 34 33.01 3.14 15.27
C ASP A 34 32.04 2.27 16.08
N CYS A 35 30.80 2.73 16.14
CA CYS A 35 29.74 2.08 16.93
C CYS A 35 28.51 1.81 16.04
N ILE A 36 28.66 1.00 15.00
CA ILE A 36 27.56 0.71 14.06
C ILE A 36 27.21 -0.77 14.00
N ILE A 37 25.91 -1.06 13.81
CA ILE A 37 25.42 -2.39 13.46
C ILE A 37 25.28 -2.42 11.95
N THR A 38 25.90 -3.37 11.27
CA THR A 38 25.91 -3.48 9.82
C THR A 38 24.98 -4.57 9.30
N ALA A 39 24.65 -5.57 10.11
CA ALA A 39 23.72 -6.62 9.74
C ALA A 39 22.99 -7.21 10.96
N VAL A 40 21.73 -7.58 10.77
CA VAL A 40 20.92 -8.33 11.72
C VAL A 40 20.23 -9.46 10.98
N LYS A 41 20.33 -10.69 11.52
CA LYS A 41 19.70 -11.88 10.99
C LYS A 41 19.03 -12.67 12.11
N LEU A 42 17.72 -12.90 12.01
CA LEU A 42 16.98 -13.74 12.94
C LEU A 42 17.34 -15.22 12.76
N GLY A 43 17.33 -15.94 13.88
CA GLY A 43 17.25 -17.38 13.90
C GLY A 43 15.84 -17.89 13.61
N ASP A 44 15.69 -19.21 13.67
CA ASP A 44 14.37 -19.82 13.49
C ASP A 44 13.45 -19.53 14.68
N LEU A 45 12.19 -19.27 14.36
CA LEU A 45 11.15 -18.88 15.32
C LEU A 45 10.03 -19.92 15.33
N LYS A 46 9.39 -20.07 16.48
CA LYS A 46 8.22 -20.94 16.65
C LYS A 46 6.95 -20.15 16.34
N ARG A 47 6.05 -20.80 15.59
CA ARG A 47 4.69 -20.30 15.34
C ARG A 47 3.68 -21.37 15.75
N PRO A 48 3.14 -21.31 16.98
CA PRO A 48 2.00 -22.13 17.36
C PRO A 48 0.74 -21.64 16.64
N TYR A 49 -0.09 -22.57 16.15
CA TYR A 49 -1.41 -22.25 15.58
C TYR A 49 -2.38 -23.40 15.84
N HIS A 50 -3.65 -23.05 15.97
CA HIS A 50 -4.73 -24.01 16.13
C HIS A 50 -5.13 -24.63 14.77
N THR A 51 -5.39 -25.90 14.77
CA THR A 51 -5.91 -26.64 13.62
C THR A 51 -6.81 -27.77 14.09
N LEU A 52 -7.62 -28.30 13.18
CA LEU A 52 -8.45 -29.47 13.48
C LEU A 52 -7.74 -30.74 13.05
N THR A 53 -7.78 -31.76 13.89
CA THR A 53 -7.38 -33.13 13.51
C THR A 53 -8.36 -33.70 12.48
N ALA A 54 -8.02 -34.81 11.83
CA ALA A 54 -8.91 -35.53 10.92
C ALA A 54 -10.24 -35.95 11.58
N SER A 55 -10.28 -36.06 12.92
CA SER A 55 -11.48 -36.32 13.71
C SER A 55 -12.22 -35.07 14.17
N GLY A 56 -11.85 -33.88 13.71
CA GLY A 56 -12.48 -32.60 14.06
C GLY A 56 -12.12 -32.06 15.44
N LYS A 57 -11.13 -32.64 16.14
CA LYS A 57 -10.69 -32.18 17.46
C LYS A 57 -9.68 -31.02 17.29
N ASP A 58 -9.88 -29.94 18.05
CA ASP A 58 -8.91 -28.84 18.13
C ASP A 58 -7.56 -29.30 18.68
N THR A 59 -6.50 -28.90 18.02
CA THR A 59 -5.12 -29.19 18.41
C THR A 59 -4.20 -28.03 18.06
N VAL A 60 -3.08 -27.92 18.77
CA VAL A 60 -2.06 -26.91 18.50
C VAL A 60 -0.87 -27.55 17.81
N ILE A 61 -0.53 -27.06 16.64
CA ILE A 61 0.70 -27.41 15.92
C ILE A 61 1.70 -26.27 16.05
N VAL A 62 2.98 -26.62 16.18
CA VAL A 62 4.07 -25.63 16.20
C VAL A 62 4.84 -25.74 14.90
N ALA A 63 4.67 -24.76 14.03
CA ALA A 63 5.49 -24.61 12.84
C ALA A 63 6.79 -23.88 13.15
N MET A 64 7.87 -24.24 12.44
CA MET A 64 9.12 -23.49 12.46
C MET A 64 9.15 -22.49 11.32
N LEU A 65 9.42 -21.24 11.64
CA LEU A 65 9.56 -20.15 10.67
C LEU A 65 11.04 -19.81 10.51
N ALA A 66 11.55 -19.86 9.29
CA ALA A 66 12.92 -19.45 8.98
C ALA A 66 13.06 -17.93 9.11
N GLY A 67 13.52 -17.44 10.26
CA GLY A 67 13.64 -16.01 10.55
C GLY A 67 14.60 -15.28 9.61
N ALA A 68 15.58 -15.99 9.07
CA ALA A 68 16.52 -15.45 8.09
C ALA A 68 15.90 -14.92 6.79
N LYS A 69 14.64 -15.29 6.48
CA LYS A 69 13.90 -14.78 5.31
C LYS A 69 13.33 -13.38 5.52
N TYR A 70 13.40 -12.83 6.74
CA TYR A 70 12.88 -11.52 7.06
C TYR A 70 14.04 -10.52 7.23
N PRO A 71 14.34 -9.73 6.19
CA PRO A 71 15.45 -8.78 6.21
C PRO A 71 15.17 -7.65 7.18
N PHE A 72 16.24 -7.10 7.75
CA PHE A 72 16.19 -5.95 8.63
C PHE A 72 16.65 -4.69 7.91
N SER A 73 15.92 -3.61 8.17
CA SER A 73 16.33 -2.25 7.87
C SER A 73 17.10 -1.69 9.06
N ILE A 74 18.22 -1.03 8.80
CA ILE A 74 19.06 -0.37 9.79
C ILE A 74 19.10 1.12 9.44
N ASP A 75 18.37 1.92 10.21
CA ASP A 75 18.38 3.38 10.07
C ASP A 75 19.37 3.97 11.09
N HIS A 76 20.56 4.28 10.61
CA HIS A 76 21.58 4.85 11.46
C HIS A 76 21.23 6.27 11.93
N ALA A 77 20.53 7.07 11.11
CA ALA A 77 20.18 8.44 11.48
C ALA A 77 19.21 8.47 12.68
N LYS A 78 18.21 7.59 12.64
CA LYS A 78 17.21 7.45 13.71
C LYS A 78 17.62 6.45 14.80
N ALA A 79 18.74 5.74 14.61
CA ALA A 79 19.20 4.66 15.47
C ALA A 79 18.10 3.59 15.70
N GLN A 80 17.43 3.18 14.63
CA GLN A 80 16.36 2.18 14.63
C GLN A 80 16.71 0.99 13.75
N ILE A 81 16.34 -0.19 14.22
CA ILE A 81 16.53 -1.47 13.52
C ILE A 81 15.21 -2.23 13.59
N PHE A 82 14.68 -2.66 12.45
CA PHE A 82 13.42 -3.41 12.39
C PHE A 82 13.37 -4.30 11.16
N ASN A 83 12.62 -5.41 11.23
CA ASN A 83 12.34 -6.22 10.05
C ASN A 83 11.39 -5.48 9.12
N VAL A 84 11.75 -5.43 7.82
CA VAL A 84 10.99 -4.73 6.78
C VAL A 84 9.62 -5.39 6.61
N ASP A 85 9.62 -6.70 6.39
CA ASP A 85 8.41 -7.49 6.33
C ASP A 85 8.06 -8.00 7.72
N SER A 86 6.81 -7.76 8.16
CA SER A 86 6.35 -8.25 9.46
C SER A 86 6.29 -9.78 9.47
N LEU A 87 6.70 -10.38 10.58
CA LEU A 87 6.53 -11.82 10.81
C LEU A 87 5.03 -12.18 10.79
N PRO A 88 4.64 -13.40 10.35
CA PRO A 88 3.25 -13.83 10.40
C PRO A 88 2.66 -13.76 11.80
N MET A 89 1.36 -13.51 11.89
CA MET A 89 0.62 -13.55 13.16
C MET A 89 0.85 -14.87 13.89
N GLY A 90 0.98 -14.77 15.22
CA GLY A 90 1.16 -15.93 16.11
C GLY A 90 2.61 -16.41 16.23
N VAL A 91 3.56 -15.76 15.58
CA VAL A 91 4.99 -16.06 15.80
C VAL A 91 5.38 -15.68 17.23
N ASP A 92 6.01 -16.63 17.94
CA ASP A 92 6.48 -16.42 19.30
C ASP A 92 7.81 -15.63 19.31
N VAL A 93 7.71 -14.34 19.58
CA VAL A 93 8.86 -13.45 19.73
C VAL A 93 9.28 -13.27 21.19
N SER A 94 8.67 -13.98 22.14
CA SER A 94 9.08 -13.96 23.55
C SER A 94 10.39 -14.73 23.79
N ARG A 95 10.80 -15.54 22.82
CA ARG A 95 11.99 -16.38 22.87
C ARG A 95 12.79 -16.31 21.58
N THR A 96 13.10 -15.08 21.16
CA THR A 96 13.83 -14.82 19.92
C THR A 96 15.32 -15.09 20.11
N ARG A 97 15.91 -15.76 19.12
CA ARG A 97 17.34 -15.90 18.94
C ARG A 97 17.78 -15.24 17.65
N PHE A 98 19.00 -14.76 17.62
CA PHE A 98 19.60 -14.24 16.41
C PHE A 98 20.56 -15.25 15.81
N ALA A 99 20.50 -15.41 14.49
CA ALA A 99 21.50 -16.19 13.77
C ALA A 99 22.81 -15.41 13.67
N LYS A 100 22.73 -14.06 13.56
CA LYS A 100 23.88 -13.16 13.56
C LYS A 100 23.47 -11.72 13.78
N ILE A 101 24.27 -10.98 14.56
CA ILE A 101 24.30 -9.52 14.54
C ILE A 101 25.75 -9.10 14.30
N THR A 102 25.99 -8.35 13.21
CA THR A 102 27.33 -7.83 12.89
C THR A 102 27.42 -6.38 13.31
N ALA A 103 28.44 -6.06 14.09
CA ALA A 103 28.74 -4.71 14.55
C ALA A 103 30.24 -4.44 14.52
N THR A 104 30.64 -3.17 14.51
CA THR A 104 32.04 -2.76 14.53
C THR A 104 32.70 -2.90 15.90
N GLY A 105 31.91 -3.08 16.96
CA GLY A 105 32.39 -3.22 18.34
C GLY A 105 31.58 -4.24 19.15
N SER A 106 31.74 -4.22 20.45
CA SER A 106 31.05 -5.13 21.36
C SER A 106 29.59 -4.76 21.54
N LEU A 107 28.72 -5.77 21.69
CA LEU A 107 27.28 -5.57 21.82
C LEU A 107 26.81 -5.82 23.24
N SER A 108 25.92 -4.98 23.75
CA SER A 108 25.10 -5.24 24.92
C SER A 108 23.63 -5.05 24.62
N ILE A 109 22.78 -5.66 25.43
CA ILE A 109 21.34 -5.48 25.41
C ILE A 109 20.84 -5.08 26.78
N GLN A 110 19.92 -4.12 26.84
CA GLN A 110 19.34 -3.71 28.11
C GLN A 110 18.42 -4.79 28.67
N SER A 111 18.69 -5.23 29.91
CA SER A 111 17.84 -6.19 30.63
C SER A 111 16.45 -5.61 30.91
N LEU A 112 15.39 -6.36 30.62
CA LEU A 112 14.01 -5.97 30.94
C LEU A 112 13.72 -6.01 32.45
N ILE A 113 14.55 -6.74 33.22
CA ILE A 113 14.33 -6.89 34.65
C ILE A 113 15.09 -5.81 35.42
N SER A 114 16.39 -5.66 35.15
CA SER A 114 17.25 -4.74 35.91
C SER A 114 17.42 -3.36 35.29
N GLY A 115 17.03 -3.19 33.99
CA GLY A 115 17.29 -1.99 33.21
C GLY A 115 18.76 -1.73 32.90
N LYS A 116 19.68 -2.62 33.34
CA LYS A 116 21.11 -2.51 33.09
C LYS A 116 21.51 -3.20 31.80
N ASP A 117 22.56 -2.71 31.17
CA ASP A 117 23.17 -3.34 30.00
C ASP A 117 23.85 -4.66 30.39
N THR A 118 23.56 -5.72 29.66
CA THR A 118 24.20 -7.05 29.77
C THR A 118 24.84 -7.41 28.45
N ALA A 119 25.91 -8.20 28.47
CA ALA A 119 26.55 -8.64 27.22
C ALA A 119 25.50 -9.33 26.30
N PHE A 120 25.54 -9.00 25.05
CA PHE A 120 24.68 -9.64 24.07
C PHE A 120 25.31 -10.94 23.59
N VAL A 121 24.57 -12.06 23.70
CA VAL A 121 24.96 -13.36 23.20
C VAL A 121 23.93 -13.85 22.20
N GLU A 122 24.36 -14.17 20.98
CA GLU A 122 23.47 -14.53 19.85
C GLU A 122 22.62 -15.77 20.17
N THR A 123 23.13 -16.70 20.97
CA THR A 123 22.43 -17.94 21.36
C THR A 123 21.38 -17.73 22.45
N ASP A 124 21.41 -16.59 23.13
CA ASP A 124 20.46 -16.30 24.20
C ASP A 124 19.05 -16.12 23.64
N SER A 125 18.10 -16.61 24.42
CA SER A 125 16.67 -16.45 24.12
C SER A 125 16.17 -15.14 24.72
N LEU A 126 15.81 -14.19 23.86
CA LEU A 126 15.46 -12.82 24.24
C LEU A 126 14.00 -12.52 23.95
N ASP A 127 13.36 -11.76 24.85
CA ASP A 127 11.97 -11.33 24.68
C ASP A 127 11.90 -10.04 23.85
N PHE A 128 11.25 -10.13 22.68
CA PHE A 128 11.02 -9.04 21.73
C PHE A 128 9.54 -8.69 21.55
N ARG A 129 8.69 -9.04 22.49
CA ARG A 129 7.30 -8.55 22.49
C ARG A 129 7.23 -7.02 22.59
N GLN A 130 8.29 -6.38 23.04
CA GLN A 130 8.51 -4.94 23.03
C GLN A 130 9.87 -4.62 22.39
N PRO A 131 10.05 -3.42 21.83
CA PRO A 131 11.35 -2.98 21.34
C PRO A 131 12.42 -3.04 22.43
N ARG A 132 13.66 -3.39 22.05
CA ARG A 132 14.80 -3.51 22.96
C ARG A 132 15.89 -2.51 22.59
N VAL A 133 16.59 -2.02 23.59
CA VAL A 133 17.77 -1.18 23.39
C VAL A 133 19.00 -2.08 23.29
N VAL A 134 19.73 -1.95 22.19
CA VAL A 134 21.03 -2.59 21.95
C VAL A 134 22.09 -1.50 21.87
N THR A 135 23.16 -1.66 22.61
CA THR A 135 24.28 -0.70 22.63
C THR A 135 25.51 -1.33 21.98
N VAL A 136 26.11 -0.62 21.05
CA VAL A 136 27.42 -0.94 20.48
C VAL A 136 28.47 -0.12 21.24
N TYR A 137 29.49 -0.79 21.74
CA TYR A 137 30.66 -0.16 22.34
C TYR A 137 31.82 -0.21 21.36
N GLY A 138 32.41 0.93 21.09
CA GLY A 138 33.58 1.04 20.22
C GLY A 138 34.79 0.29 20.82
N ARG A 139 35.70 -0.07 19.94
CA ARG A 139 36.97 -0.72 20.34
C ARG A 139 37.91 0.22 21.11
N ASP A 140 37.64 1.53 21.01
CA ASP A 140 38.34 2.58 21.77
C ASP A 140 38.01 2.57 23.27
N GLY A 141 37.07 1.75 23.71
CA GLY A 141 36.62 1.64 25.09
C GLY A 141 35.81 2.82 25.63
N VAL A 142 35.61 3.88 24.84
CA VAL A 142 34.94 5.13 25.21
C VAL A 142 33.64 5.35 24.41
N SER A 143 33.71 5.16 23.10
CA SER A 143 32.61 5.43 22.21
C SER A 143 31.49 4.40 22.37
N ARG A 144 30.24 4.87 22.27
CA ARG A 144 29.07 3.99 22.34
C ARG A 144 27.91 4.57 21.56
N ARG A 145 27.09 3.69 20.98
CA ARG A 145 25.86 4.06 20.29
C ARG A 145 24.72 3.11 20.63
N LYS A 146 23.55 3.68 20.93
CA LYS A 146 22.33 2.92 21.23
C LYS A 146 21.43 2.83 20.02
N TYR A 147 20.91 1.65 19.76
CA TYR A 147 19.88 1.38 18.75
C TYR A 147 18.63 0.84 19.42
N THR A 148 17.48 1.21 18.89
CA THR A 148 16.21 0.56 19.23
C THR A 148 15.96 -0.56 18.22
N LEU A 149 16.04 -1.81 18.66
CA LEU A 149 15.77 -3.00 17.86
C LEU A 149 14.33 -3.46 18.10
N LYS A 150 13.54 -3.53 17.02
CA LYS A 150 12.14 -3.91 17.05
C LYS A 150 11.90 -5.09 16.10
N ILE A 151 11.08 -6.05 16.51
CA ILE A 151 10.59 -7.12 15.67
C ILE A 151 9.10 -6.88 15.42
N ASN A 152 8.74 -6.64 14.16
CA ASN A 152 7.37 -6.45 13.74
C ASN A 152 6.72 -7.82 13.48
N VAL A 153 5.53 -8.02 14.05
CA VAL A 153 4.68 -9.19 13.85
C VAL A 153 3.30 -8.71 13.44
N HIS A 154 2.68 -9.35 12.45
CA HIS A 154 1.32 -9.04 12.06
C HIS A 154 0.37 -9.28 13.24
N LYS A 155 -0.54 -8.34 13.46
CA LYS A 155 -1.55 -8.43 14.52
C LYS A 155 -2.71 -9.33 14.14
N GLU A 156 -2.94 -9.50 12.83
CA GLU A 156 -4.03 -10.28 12.26
C GLU A 156 -3.47 -11.23 11.21
N ALA A 157 -4.13 -12.36 11.01
CA ALA A 157 -3.81 -13.27 9.91
C ALA A 157 -4.27 -12.66 8.59
N GLY A 158 -3.55 -12.90 7.49
CA GLY A 158 -3.87 -12.32 6.19
C GLY A 158 -5.20 -12.81 5.59
N ASP A 159 -5.74 -13.89 6.13
CA ASP A 159 -7.03 -14.50 5.76
C ASP A 159 -8.18 -14.13 6.73
N SER A 160 -7.90 -13.28 7.73
CA SER A 160 -8.90 -12.80 8.69
C SER A 160 -9.01 -11.28 8.65
N SER A 161 -10.22 -10.77 8.81
CA SER A 161 -10.49 -9.34 8.97
C SER A 161 -11.39 -9.11 10.17
N THR A 162 -11.10 -8.06 10.93
CA THR A 162 -11.93 -7.62 12.04
C THR A 162 -12.65 -6.35 11.64
N TRP A 163 -13.97 -6.42 11.52
CA TRP A 163 -14.79 -5.26 11.23
C TRP A 163 -15.19 -4.56 12.53
N LYS A 164 -14.93 -3.26 12.59
CA LYS A 164 -15.39 -2.43 13.69
C LYS A 164 -16.45 -1.46 13.16
N GLN A 165 -17.66 -1.56 13.71
CA GLN A 165 -18.69 -0.56 13.46
C GLN A 165 -18.31 0.75 14.18
N LEU A 166 -18.08 1.81 13.43
CA LEU A 166 -17.68 3.11 13.96
C LEU A 166 -18.89 3.97 14.31
N VAL A 167 -19.95 3.88 13.51
CA VAL A 167 -21.20 4.64 13.66
C VAL A 167 -22.39 3.75 13.35
N SER A 168 -23.50 3.96 14.01
CA SER A 168 -24.80 3.33 13.74
C SER A 168 -25.94 4.36 13.83
N GLY A 169 -27.09 4.01 13.23
CA GLY A 169 -28.34 4.77 13.45
C GLY A 169 -28.52 6.03 12.59
N ASN A 170 -27.78 6.20 11.50
CA ASN A 170 -28.07 7.27 10.55
C ASN A 170 -29.32 6.89 9.72
N SER A 171 -30.45 7.56 9.96
CA SER A 171 -31.74 7.24 9.35
C SER A 171 -31.78 7.51 7.84
N LEU A 172 -31.03 8.50 7.36
CA LEU A 172 -30.96 8.78 5.92
C LEU A 172 -30.23 7.65 5.18
N LEU A 173 -29.11 7.16 5.73
CA LEU A 173 -28.36 6.06 5.12
C LEU A 173 -29.14 4.73 5.17
N ALA A 174 -29.97 4.54 6.18
CA ALA A 174 -30.82 3.35 6.29
C ALA A 174 -31.87 3.25 5.18
N SER A 175 -32.25 4.38 4.58
CA SER A 175 -33.20 4.45 3.45
C SER A 175 -32.52 4.75 2.11
N ALA A 176 -31.20 4.78 2.06
CA ALA A 176 -30.49 5.04 0.81
C ALA A 176 -30.52 3.85 -0.14
N GLU A 177 -30.87 4.09 -1.38
CA GLU A 177 -30.88 3.12 -2.48
C GLU A 177 -29.48 2.92 -3.06
N VAL A 178 -28.68 3.98 -3.10
CA VAL A 178 -27.28 3.99 -3.57
C VAL A 178 -26.44 4.78 -2.59
N ILE A 179 -25.28 4.25 -2.25
CA ILE A 179 -24.28 4.92 -1.42
C ILE A 179 -22.92 4.83 -2.10
N ARG A 180 -22.21 5.97 -2.15
CA ARG A 180 -20.81 6.05 -2.59
C ARG A 180 -20.00 6.85 -1.60
N ALA A 181 -18.85 6.33 -1.17
CA ALA A 181 -18.03 6.99 -0.15
C ALA A 181 -16.62 7.28 -0.65
N PHE A 182 -16.07 8.41 -0.22
CA PHE A 182 -14.70 8.84 -0.51
C PHE A 182 -14.04 9.42 0.73
N LEU A 183 -12.74 9.25 0.83
CA LEU A 183 -11.92 9.98 1.80
C LEU A 183 -11.23 11.14 1.08
N VAL A 184 -11.55 12.36 1.48
CA VAL A 184 -11.06 13.59 0.87
C VAL A 184 -10.43 14.47 1.95
N ASN A 185 -9.10 14.61 1.93
CA ASN A 185 -8.36 15.47 2.86
C ASN A 185 -8.69 15.24 4.35
N GLY A 186 -8.90 13.98 4.74
CA GLY A 186 -9.21 13.61 6.13
C GLY A 186 -10.69 13.73 6.50
N GLU A 187 -11.57 14.05 5.56
CA GLU A 187 -13.02 14.03 5.70
C GLU A 187 -13.63 12.87 4.90
N VAL A 188 -14.64 12.24 5.44
CA VAL A 188 -15.47 11.27 4.73
C VAL A 188 -16.57 12.01 3.99
N TYR A 189 -16.59 11.86 2.67
CA TYR A 189 -17.66 12.31 1.78
C TYR A 189 -18.50 11.11 1.44
N LEU A 190 -19.78 11.16 1.73
CA LEU A 190 -20.70 10.08 1.48
C LEU A 190 -21.88 10.60 0.66
N TYR A 191 -21.98 10.12 -0.57
CA TYR A 191 -23.11 10.40 -1.46
C TYR A 191 -24.18 9.35 -1.27
N ALA A 192 -25.43 9.79 -1.17
CA ALA A 192 -26.58 8.91 -0.99
C ALA A 192 -27.75 9.35 -1.88
N LEU A 193 -28.40 8.38 -2.52
CA LEU A 193 -29.69 8.56 -3.17
C LEU A 193 -30.78 8.05 -2.25
N VAL A 194 -31.73 8.92 -1.91
CA VAL A 194 -32.91 8.56 -1.09
C VAL A 194 -34.16 9.04 -1.84
N GLY A 195 -34.97 8.12 -2.30
CA GLY A 195 -36.04 8.42 -3.25
C GLY A 195 -35.44 9.04 -4.52
N TRP A 196 -35.83 10.27 -4.83
CA TRP A 196 -35.34 11.00 -6.03
C TRP A 196 -34.36 12.10 -5.67
N GLN A 197 -33.92 12.18 -4.40
CA GLN A 197 -33.03 13.24 -3.93
C GLN A 197 -31.64 12.73 -3.63
N ASN A 198 -30.64 13.38 -4.19
CA ASN A 198 -29.24 13.15 -3.87
C ASN A 198 -28.81 14.00 -2.67
N PHE A 199 -28.03 13.38 -1.79
CA PHE A 199 -27.43 14.03 -0.63
C PHE A 199 -25.93 13.82 -0.60
N LEU A 200 -25.20 14.82 -0.12
CA LEU A 200 -23.82 14.70 0.30
C LEU A 200 -23.78 14.83 1.84
N LEU A 201 -23.25 13.82 2.49
CA LEU A 201 -22.93 13.83 3.91
C LEU A 201 -21.43 13.96 4.07
N LYS A 202 -20.98 14.83 4.98
CA LYS A 202 -19.57 15.02 5.30
C LYS A 202 -19.34 14.86 6.78
N SER A 203 -18.22 14.26 7.14
CA SER A 203 -17.79 14.13 8.54
C SER A 203 -16.26 14.02 8.59
N PRO A 204 -15.57 14.66 9.56
CA PRO A 204 -14.17 14.40 9.80
C PRO A 204 -13.94 12.91 10.10
N LEU A 205 -12.92 12.29 9.51
CA LEU A 205 -12.60 10.88 9.79
C LEU A 205 -12.30 10.61 11.28
N THR A 206 -11.87 11.64 12.00
CA THR A 206 -11.56 11.57 13.43
C THR A 206 -12.79 11.61 14.34
N ASP A 207 -13.94 12.08 13.82
CA ASP A 207 -15.19 12.14 14.57
C ASP A 207 -16.38 11.90 13.64
N LEU A 208 -16.72 10.64 13.44
CA LEU A 208 -17.84 10.20 12.59
C LEU A 208 -19.21 10.30 13.29
N SER A 209 -19.29 10.87 14.48
CA SER A 209 -20.57 11.09 15.16
C SER A 209 -21.33 12.33 14.65
N ASN A 210 -20.61 13.26 14.02
CA ASN A 210 -21.14 14.54 13.53
C ASN A 210 -21.12 14.59 11.99
N TRP A 211 -22.30 14.52 11.38
CA TRP A 211 -22.46 14.58 9.94
C TRP A 211 -23.14 15.87 9.50
N THR A 212 -22.51 16.59 8.58
CA THR A 212 -23.16 17.67 7.85
C THR A 212 -23.85 17.09 6.63
N GLN A 213 -25.15 17.30 6.50
CA GLN A 213 -25.97 16.80 5.38
C GLN A 213 -26.36 17.97 4.47
N THR A 214 -26.12 17.83 3.18
CA THR A 214 -26.50 18.83 2.17
C THR A 214 -27.22 18.13 1.02
N ALA A 215 -28.41 18.61 0.66
CA ALA A 215 -29.09 18.15 -0.52
C ALA A 215 -28.38 18.69 -1.77
N ILE A 216 -28.14 17.83 -2.75
CA ILE A 216 -27.56 18.22 -4.04
C ILE A 216 -28.70 18.70 -4.93
N SER A 217 -28.65 19.96 -5.35
CA SER A 217 -29.70 20.59 -6.16
C SER A 217 -29.81 19.97 -7.56
N ASP A 218 -28.72 19.40 -8.06
CA ASP A 218 -28.65 18.68 -9.32
C ASP A 218 -28.96 17.20 -9.12
N GLY A 219 -30.26 16.88 -9.02
CA GLY A 219 -30.73 15.50 -8.82
C GLY A 219 -30.46 14.54 -9.97
N SER A 220 -29.94 15.04 -11.11
CA SER A 220 -29.65 14.22 -12.29
C SER A 220 -28.27 13.54 -12.27
N VAL A 221 -27.41 13.88 -11.31
CA VAL A 221 -26.12 13.20 -11.10
C VAL A 221 -26.34 11.92 -10.29
N SER A 222 -25.97 10.78 -10.87
CA SER A 222 -26.10 9.50 -10.15
C SER A 222 -24.96 9.29 -9.16
N PRO A 223 -25.21 9.04 -7.87
CA PRO A 223 -24.18 8.70 -6.90
C PRO A 223 -23.34 7.49 -7.31
N ALA A 224 -23.92 6.49 -7.97
CA ALA A 224 -23.20 5.31 -8.46
C ALA A 224 -22.11 5.62 -9.48
N SER A 225 -22.23 6.75 -10.22
CA SER A 225 -21.25 7.17 -11.23
C SER A 225 -20.18 8.12 -10.67
N ILE A 226 -20.26 8.51 -9.39
CA ILE A 226 -19.32 9.47 -8.81
C ILE A 226 -17.99 8.79 -8.55
N HIS A 227 -16.91 9.44 -8.96
CA HIS A 227 -15.53 9.09 -8.68
C HIS A 227 -14.77 10.32 -8.18
N TYR A 228 -13.78 10.11 -7.34
CA TYR A 228 -12.90 11.17 -6.86
C TYR A 228 -11.46 10.86 -7.24
N TYR A 229 -10.83 11.78 -7.93
CA TYR A 229 -9.43 11.65 -8.31
C TYR A 229 -8.76 13.02 -8.36
N ASN A 230 -7.59 13.12 -7.74
CA ASN A 230 -6.70 14.29 -7.77
C ASN A 230 -7.42 15.63 -7.51
N GLY A 231 -8.22 15.69 -6.43
CA GLY A 231 -8.90 16.90 -6.00
C GLY A 231 -10.23 17.21 -6.71
N THR A 232 -10.65 16.36 -7.66
CA THR A 232 -11.86 16.59 -8.46
C THR A 232 -12.79 15.39 -8.41
N PHE A 233 -14.09 15.65 -8.27
CA PHE A 233 -15.13 14.65 -8.44
C PHE A 233 -15.58 14.63 -9.90
N TYR A 234 -15.84 13.45 -10.42
CA TYR A 234 -16.35 13.18 -11.76
C TYR A 234 -17.57 12.30 -11.67
N ALA A 235 -18.55 12.55 -12.52
CA ALA A 235 -19.78 11.78 -12.57
C ALA A 235 -20.42 11.84 -13.95
N THR A 236 -21.52 11.12 -14.14
CA THR A 236 -22.38 11.30 -15.32
C THR A 236 -23.70 11.97 -14.95
N ARG A 237 -24.18 12.83 -15.84
CA ARG A 237 -25.51 13.43 -15.87
C ARG A 237 -26.20 13.00 -17.16
N GLY A 238 -27.06 11.99 -17.09
CA GLY A 238 -27.52 11.31 -18.30
C GLY A 238 -26.34 10.67 -19.03
N THR A 239 -26.00 11.20 -20.22
CA THR A 239 -24.84 10.74 -21.01
C THR A 239 -23.70 11.75 -21.07
N TYR A 240 -23.78 12.81 -20.28
CA TYR A 240 -22.74 13.83 -20.19
C TYR A 240 -21.85 13.59 -18.98
N VAL A 241 -20.55 13.72 -19.21
CA VAL A 241 -19.57 13.72 -18.12
C VAL A 241 -19.55 15.10 -17.48
N VAL A 242 -19.63 15.12 -16.16
CA VAL A 242 -19.62 16.34 -15.34
C VAL A 242 -18.51 16.26 -14.30
N SER A 243 -17.99 17.40 -13.87
CA SER A 243 -16.99 17.49 -12.81
C SER A 243 -17.38 18.50 -11.73
N SER A 244 -16.80 18.32 -10.54
CA SER A 244 -17.02 19.20 -9.40
C SER A 244 -15.76 19.23 -8.52
N THR A 245 -15.43 20.39 -7.97
CA THR A 245 -14.35 20.53 -6.98
C THR A 245 -14.85 20.51 -5.54
N ASP A 246 -16.14 20.79 -5.31
CA ASP A 246 -16.77 20.84 -3.99
C ASP A 246 -17.69 19.65 -3.70
N GLY A 247 -17.98 18.84 -4.76
CA GLY A 247 -18.87 17.70 -4.69
C GLY A 247 -20.36 18.06 -4.65
N LEU A 248 -20.71 19.32 -4.78
CA LEU A 248 -22.09 19.85 -4.74
C LEU A 248 -22.52 20.50 -6.03
N THR A 249 -21.61 21.28 -6.64
CA THR A 249 -21.86 22.03 -7.87
C THR A 249 -21.18 21.32 -9.03
N TRP A 250 -21.96 20.91 -10.05
CA TRP A 250 -21.50 20.10 -11.14
C TRP A 250 -21.52 20.84 -12.48
N SER A 251 -20.42 20.81 -13.21
CA SER A 251 -20.27 21.46 -14.51
C SER A 251 -19.99 20.44 -15.61
N PRO A 252 -20.61 20.58 -16.81
CA PRO A 252 -20.32 19.72 -17.95
C PRO A 252 -18.86 19.82 -18.40
N MET A 253 -18.25 18.70 -18.77
CA MET A 253 -16.89 18.65 -19.31
C MET A 253 -16.88 18.76 -20.85
N GLY A 254 -18.03 18.59 -21.51
CA GLY A 254 -18.14 18.75 -22.95
C GLY A 254 -17.76 17.50 -23.76
N ASN A 255 -17.93 16.30 -23.21
CA ASN A 255 -17.69 15.05 -23.94
C ASN A 255 -18.57 14.95 -25.20
N VAL A 256 -17.98 14.53 -26.32
CA VAL A 256 -18.65 14.33 -27.59
C VAL A 256 -19.32 12.96 -27.65
N GLN A 257 -18.61 11.94 -27.17
CA GLN A 257 -19.16 10.59 -27.11
C GLN A 257 -20.08 10.47 -25.87
N PRO A 258 -21.35 10.01 -26.06
CA PRO A 258 -22.23 9.73 -24.93
C PRO A 258 -21.64 8.65 -23.99
N ILE A 259 -21.54 8.95 -22.71
CA ILE A 259 -21.07 8.03 -21.66
C ILE A 259 -22.18 7.90 -20.62
N ALA A 260 -22.78 6.72 -20.55
CA ALA A 260 -23.90 6.48 -19.63
C ALA A 260 -23.43 6.31 -18.18
N GLN A 261 -22.24 5.75 -17.99
CA GLN A 261 -21.66 5.54 -16.65
C GLN A 261 -20.14 5.67 -16.71
N ILE A 262 -19.54 6.40 -15.79
CA ILE A 262 -18.11 6.29 -15.51
C ILE A 262 -17.91 5.11 -14.57
N LEU A 263 -16.97 4.22 -14.91
CA LEU A 263 -16.62 3.04 -14.13
C LEU A 263 -15.32 3.21 -13.35
N VAL A 264 -14.36 3.92 -13.92
CA VAL A 264 -13.05 4.15 -13.31
C VAL A 264 -12.59 5.57 -13.61
N VAL A 265 -12.00 6.21 -12.61
CA VAL A 265 -11.19 7.42 -12.76
C VAL A 265 -9.90 7.23 -11.96
N GLY A 266 -8.76 7.44 -12.61
CA GLY A 266 -7.45 7.30 -11.99
C GLY A 266 -6.31 7.59 -12.96
N SER A 267 -5.08 7.25 -12.60
CA SER A 267 -3.99 7.25 -13.57
C SER A 267 -4.11 6.00 -14.45
N PRO A 268 -4.07 6.08 -15.76
CA PRO A 268 -3.82 7.25 -16.61
C PRO A 268 -5.07 7.92 -17.20
N GLY A 269 -6.26 7.72 -16.65
CA GLY A 269 -7.46 8.35 -17.18
C GLY A 269 -8.77 7.74 -16.71
N PHE A 270 -9.73 7.68 -17.61
CA PHE A 270 -11.11 7.32 -17.35
C PHE A 270 -11.49 6.06 -18.12
N VAL A 271 -12.39 5.28 -17.54
CA VAL A 271 -13.13 4.21 -18.23
C VAL A 271 -14.62 4.50 -18.12
N GLY A 272 -15.30 4.48 -19.22
CA GLY A 272 -16.74 4.69 -19.34
C GLY A 272 -17.44 3.53 -20.01
N LEU A 273 -18.75 3.44 -19.76
CA LEU A 273 -19.63 2.45 -20.34
C LEU A 273 -20.79 3.15 -21.04
N THR A 274 -21.13 2.70 -22.23
CA THR A 274 -22.42 3.00 -22.89
C THR A 274 -22.82 1.85 -23.80
N SER A 275 -24.09 1.47 -23.77
CA SER A 275 -24.67 0.40 -24.62
C SER A 275 -23.87 -0.92 -24.62
N GLY A 276 -23.31 -1.32 -23.46
CA GLY A 276 -22.52 -2.55 -23.35
C GLY A 276 -21.12 -2.49 -23.96
N GLN A 277 -20.63 -1.31 -24.30
CA GLN A 277 -19.30 -1.08 -24.83
C GLN A 277 -18.48 -0.23 -23.87
N LEU A 278 -17.23 -0.63 -23.62
CA LEU A 278 -16.26 0.13 -22.84
C LEU A 278 -15.55 1.18 -23.70
N TYR A 279 -15.30 2.31 -23.09
CA TYR A 279 -14.57 3.44 -23.66
C TYR A 279 -13.50 3.92 -22.69
N SER A 280 -12.40 4.43 -23.22
CA SER A 280 -11.36 5.09 -22.44
C SER A 280 -11.13 6.52 -22.87
N SER A 281 -10.73 7.34 -21.92
CA SER A 281 -10.35 8.73 -22.15
C SER A 281 -9.20 9.12 -21.22
N THR A 282 -8.30 9.97 -21.67
CA THR A 282 -7.26 10.56 -20.84
C THR A 282 -7.68 11.88 -20.19
N ASP A 283 -8.71 12.54 -20.76
CA ASP A 283 -9.16 13.87 -20.37
C ASP A 283 -10.64 13.94 -19.93
N GLY A 284 -11.39 12.82 -20.06
CA GLY A 284 -12.83 12.77 -19.77
C GLY A 284 -13.71 13.44 -20.84
N ILE A 285 -13.12 13.96 -21.91
CA ILE A 285 -13.81 14.67 -23.02
C ILE A 285 -13.77 13.84 -24.29
N ASN A 286 -12.59 13.41 -24.69
CA ASN A 286 -12.35 12.61 -25.90
C ASN A 286 -12.30 11.13 -25.54
N TRP A 287 -13.23 10.36 -26.06
CA TRP A 287 -13.40 8.95 -25.73
C TRP A 287 -13.14 8.06 -26.94
N THR A 288 -12.42 6.98 -26.72
CA THR A 288 -12.13 5.95 -27.72
C THR A 288 -12.67 4.60 -27.26
N THR A 289 -13.16 3.81 -28.22
CA THR A 289 -13.66 2.45 -27.94
C THR A 289 -12.52 1.54 -27.47
N ASP A 290 -12.78 0.79 -26.41
CA ASP A 290 -11.84 -0.20 -25.87
C ASP A 290 -12.01 -1.58 -26.52
N ASN A 291 -10.90 -2.28 -26.67
CA ASN A 291 -10.88 -3.67 -27.08
C ASN A 291 -11.06 -4.59 -25.87
N MET A 292 -11.83 -5.65 -26.04
CA MET A 292 -12.10 -6.69 -25.04
C MET A 292 -11.84 -8.07 -25.64
N ASP A 293 -11.26 -8.99 -24.89
CA ASP A 293 -11.01 -10.37 -25.34
C ASP A 293 -12.29 -11.19 -25.46
N THR A 294 -13.25 -11.00 -24.55
CA THR A 294 -14.50 -11.78 -24.48
C THR A 294 -15.72 -10.85 -24.20
N PRO A 295 -16.11 -9.99 -25.17
CA PRO A 295 -17.14 -8.96 -24.93
C PRO A 295 -18.49 -9.51 -24.42
N SER A 296 -18.82 -10.79 -24.76
CA SER A 296 -20.05 -11.44 -24.32
C SER A 296 -20.13 -11.66 -22.81
N GLU A 297 -19.00 -11.64 -22.09
CA GLU A 297 -18.92 -11.83 -20.66
C GLU A 297 -18.87 -10.51 -19.87
N LEU A 298 -18.98 -9.35 -20.55
CA LEU A 298 -19.06 -8.08 -19.83
C LEU A 298 -20.29 -8.07 -18.93
N PRO A 299 -20.15 -7.68 -17.66
CA PRO A 299 -21.28 -7.59 -16.73
C PRO A 299 -22.43 -6.72 -17.26
N ASP A 300 -23.65 -7.15 -17.01
CA ASP A 300 -24.88 -6.43 -17.35
C ASP A 300 -25.61 -5.89 -16.11
N ALA A 301 -25.09 -6.22 -14.92
CA ALA A 301 -25.62 -5.74 -13.64
C ALA A 301 -24.46 -5.46 -12.66
N GLU A 302 -24.67 -4.48 -11.78
CA GLU A 302 -23.78 -4.12 -10.66
C GLU A 302 -22.31 -3.88 -11.08
N LEU A 303 -22.12 -3.37 -12.31
CA LEU A 303 -20.77 -3.13 -12.83
C LEU A 303 -20.17 -1.90 -12.19
N ASP A 304 -19.04 -2.08 -11.55
CA ASP A 304 -18.21 -1.03 -10.98
C ASP A 304 -16.72 -1.31 -11.24
N GLY A 305 -15.88 -0.31 -11.07
CA GLY A 305 -14.46 -0.44 -11.31
C GLY A 305 -13.59 0.43 -10.43
N LEU A 306 -12.33 0.09 -10.41
CA LEU A 306 -11.32 0.85 -9.68
C LEU A 306 -9.97 0.85 -10.41
N ALA A 307 -9.23 1.94 -10.25
CA ALA A 307 -7.81 2.00 -10.54
C ALA A 307 -7.04 1.44 -9.36
N LEU A 308 -6.30 0.37 -9.57
CA LEU A 308 -5.44 -0.20 -8.53
C LEU A 308 -4.22 0.71 -8.37
N GLN A 309 -3.84 0.95 -7.10
CA GLN A 309 -2.59 1.67 -6.83
C GLN A 309 -1.42 0.89 -7.40
N PRO A 310 -0.55 1.52 -8.20
CA PRO A 310 0.63 0.85 -8.72
C PRO A 310 1.52 0.42 -7.55
N GLN A 311 2.02 -0.80 -7.63
CA GLN A 311 3.06 -1.25 -6.71
C GLN A 311 4.32 -0.39 -6.92
N GLU A 312 5.00 -0.03 -5.85
CA GLU A 312 6.23 0.77 -5.93
C GLU A 312 7.24 0.12 -6.90
N GLY A 313 7.72 0.90 -7.85
CA GLY A 313 8.60 0.44 -8.93
C GLY A 313 7.90 -0.26 -10.10
N SER A 314 6.58 -0.39 -10.10
CA SER A 314 5.82 -0.92 -11.24
C SER A 314 5.71 0.08 -12.38
N ASN A 315 6.01 -0.36 -13.59
CA ASN A 315 5.80 0.40 -14.82
C ASN A 315 4.37 0.27 -15.37
N PHE A 316 3.50 -0.46 -14.68
CA PHE A 316 2.14 -0.70 -15.13
C PHE A 316 1.12 -0.03 -14.23
N ASP A 317 0.14 0.65 -14.83
CA ASP A 317 -1.13 0.94 -14.20
C ASP A 317 -2.09 -0.22 -14.46
N ARG A 318 -3.00 -0.47 -13.54
CA ARG A 318 -3.95 -1.57 -13.65
C ARG A 318 -5.35 -1.11 -13.29
N PHE A 319 -6.31 -1.41 -14.15
CA PHE A 319 -7.72 -1.25 -13.89
C PHE A 319 -8.39 -2.59 -13.63
N LEU A 320 -9.38 -2.59 -12.76
CA LEU A 320 -10.20 -3.73 -12.43
C LEU A 320 -11.66 -3.34 -12.58
N LEU A 321 -12.45 -4.21 -13.23
CA LEU A 321 -13.91 -4.12 -13.27
C LEU A 321 -14.50 -5.38 -12.63
N VAL A 322 -15.55 -5.20 -11.86
CA VAL A 322 -16.30 -6.28 -11.22
C VAL A 322 -17.79 -6.03 -11.41
N GLY A 323 -18.54 -7.06 -11.70
CA GLY A 323 -19.99 -6.97 -11.83
C GLY A 323 -20.61 -8.35 -11.92
N GLN A 324 -21.88 -8.41 -12.25
CA GLN A 324 -22.64 -9.65 -12.41
C GLN A 324 -23.10 -9.85 -13.85
N ARG A 325 -23.09 -11.12 -14.28
CA ARG A 325 -23.72 -11.58 -15.51
C ARG A 325 -24.30 -12.97 -15.30
N GLY A 326 -25.58 -13.14 -15.60
CA GLY A 326 -26.27 -14.42 -15.41
C GLY A 326 -26.23 -14.94 -13.97
N GLY A 327 -26.26 -14.05 -12.95
CA GLY A 327 -26.23 -14.38 -11.54
C GLY A 327 -24.86 -14.81 -11.00
N ALA A 328 -23.80 -14.68 -11.80
CA ALA A 328 -22.44 -14.99 -11.39
C ALA A 328 -21.52 -13.75 -11.50
N ALA A 329 -20.58 -13.64 -10.56
CA ALA A 329 -19.58 -12.57 -10.59
C ALA A 329 -18.67 -12.69 -11.83
N ARG A 330 -18.32 -11.56 -12.40
CA ARG A 330 -17.39 -11.42 -13.51
C ARG A 330 -16.34 -10.39 -13.14
N VAL A 331 -15.10 -10.73 -13.42
CA VAL A 331 -13.96 -9.86 -13.12
C VAL A 331 -13.16 -9.63 -14.39
N TRP A 332 -12.83 -8.38 -14.64
CA TRP A 332 -12.04 -7.95 -15.79
C TRP A 332 -10.86 -7.13 -15.34
N THR A 333 -9.75 -7.22 -16.04
CA THR A 333 -8.57 -6.43 -15.78
C THR A 333 -7.98 -5.85 -17.04
N ARG A 334 -7.33 -4.72 -16.92
CA ARG A 334 -6.57 -4.06 -17.99
C ARG A 334 -5.27 -3.52 -17.46
N TYR A 335 -4.21 -3.70 -18.22
CA TYR A 335 -2.89 -3.16 -17.94
C TYR A 335 -2.57 -2.04 -18.93
N ILE A 336 -1.83 -1.06 -18.44
CA ILE A 336 -1.32 0.05 -19.24
C ILE A 336 0.15 0.22 -18.90
N ASP A 337 1.03 0.02 -19.89
CA ASP A 337 2.46 0.21 -19.73
C ASP A 337 2.79 1.71 -19.79
N LYS A 338 3.24 2.27 -18.67
CA LYS A 338 3.64 3.69 -18.57
C LYS A 338 4.91 4.01 -19.35
N THR A 339 5.75 3.01 -19.60
CA THR A 339 7.03 3.21 -20.30
C THR A 339 6.83 3.47 -21.78
N ASN A 340 5.93 2.70 -22.39
CA ASN A 340 5.69 2.74 -23.84
C ASN A 340 4.33 3.36 -24.20
N ALA A 341 3.55 3.77 -23.21
CA ALA A 341 2.14 4.17 -23.37
C ALA A 341 1.30 3.08 -24.08
N GLU A 342 1.70 1.81 -23.99
CA GLU A 342 0.99 0.70 -24.57
C GLU A 342 -0.23 0.35 -23.75
N VAL A 343 -1.35 0.22 -24.39
CA VAL A 343 -2.65 -0.05 -23.81
C VAL A 343 -3.08 -1.47 -24.20
N PHE A 344 -3.12 -2.36 -23.24
CA PHE A 344 -3.57 -3.73 -23.46
C PHE A 344 -5.11 -3.81 -23.55
N PRO A 345 -5.67 -4.80 -24.23
CA PRO A 345 -7.11 -5.02 -24.21
C PRO A 345 -7.60 -5.37 -22.81
N TRP A 346 -8.89 -5.23 -22.57
CA TRP A 346 -9.52 -5.77 -21.38
C TRP A 346 -9.53 -7.30 -21.43
N LEU A 347 -9.06 -7.91 -20.35
CA LEU A 347 -8.96 -9.35 -20.19
C LEU A 347 -10.01 -9.85 -19.20
N TYR A 348 -10.84 -10.79 -19.64
CA TYR A 348 -11.77 -11.48 -18.77
C TYR A 348 -11.00 -12.50 -17.90
N LEU A 349 -11.12 -12.39 -16.58
CA LEU A 349 -10.49 -13.35 -15.68
C LEU A 349 -11.39 -14.57 -15.53
N ILE A 350 -11.13 -15.59 -16.34
CA ILE A 350 -11.83 -16.87 -16.27
C ILE A 350 -11.30 -17.63 -15.06
N THR A 351 -12.20 -18.00 -14.14
CA THR A 351 -11.90 -18.99 -13.12
C THR A 351 -12.14 -20.36 -13.73
N ASP A 352 -11.09 -21.05 -14.14
CA ASP A 352 -11.20 -22.49 -14.39
C ASP A 352 -11.74 -23.18 -13.15
N ALA A 353 -12.66 -24.13 -13.32
CA ALA A 353 -13.32 -24.85 -12.24
C ALA A 353 -12.37 -25.57 -11.26
N GLY A 354 -11.08 -25.64 -11.60
CA GLY A 354 -10.00 -26.16 -10.76
C GLY A 354 -9.13 -25.10 -10.08
N ASN A 355 -9.19 -23.84 -10.51
CA ASN A 355 -8.38 -22.75 -9.96
C ASN A 355 -9.25 -21.91 -9.04
N LYS A 356 -9.36 -22.35 -7.79
CA LYS A 356 -9.87 -21.48 -6.72
C LYS A 356 -8.88 -20.33 -6.58
N GLN A 357 -9.13 -19.24 -7.27
CA GLN A 357 -8.43 -18.00 -6.93
C GLN A 357 -8.80 -17.67 -5.48
N PRO A 358 -7.84 -17.57 -4.57
CA PRO A 358 -8.16 -17.03 -3.26
C PRO A 358 -8.72 -15.63 -3.48
N CYS A 359 -9.88 -15.34 -2.92
CA CYS A 359 -10.29 -13.96 -2.72
C CYS A 359 -9.12 -13.24 -2.03
N PRO A 360 -8.67 -12.09 -2.56
CA PRO A 360 -7.62 -11.35 -1.90
C PRO A 360 -8.01 -10.91 -0.50
#